data_b04b01f9cca9086f63a0a70f28f36449
#
_entry.id   b04b01f9cca9086f63a0a70f28f36449
#
_cell.length_a   1.000
_cell.length_b   1.000
_cell.length_c   1.000
_cell.angle_alpha   90.00
_cell.angle_beta   90.00
_cell.angle_gamma   90.00
#
_symmetry.space_group_name_H-M   'P 1'
#
loop_
_entity.id
_entity.type
_entity.pdbx_description
1 polymer ?
#
loop_
_entity_poly.entity_id
_entity_poly.type
_entity_poly.pdbx_seq_one_letter_code
_entity_poly.pdbx_strand_id
1 'polypeptide(L)'
;MYSRRLTLALVSGFVGYGAYYAYQGDGALKSQALFSTKAASIATTSAALAGATSTDGTAAADAARTIRSVLVIGANELSTATLVGDGPVSKMTDGSGRRVLEMLSPDQATQRLRQNEESYGINRGKGVLRYDLVQLASNDPIEDDHAEKIVEVPTQSAVGSAASNNSTDWMFWGVFDGHSGWTTSAKLRQTLINYVARELNDTYNAAPVDAGPPADAIESAIKVGFTRLDDDIVNQSAQKVLAQSSKSVAAELLAPALSGSCALLSFYDSKSKLLRVACTGDSRAVLGRRSASGKWTATPLSIDQTGNNLDEVARMRSLHPGEEHVIRNGRVLGGLEPTRAFGDASYKWTRDVSDRLKSSFFGRSQSPLMRTPPYVTAEPVVTTTKIEPENGDFIVMATDGLWEMLTNEEAVGLVGKWIETQAKTASAGSKSGPSVMDKAWAKVSDRKSTGGLPVEAAPDGSTGKNGERTPIRLQQWGISPDDSNRFVVKDKNAATHLVRNALGGTNEEQVSALLTLPAPFSRRYRDDLTVQVIFFGNGNSSEAVGDVVVNQEATGPAASIKAKL
;
A
#
# COMPACT_ATOMS: atom_id res chain seq x y z
N MET A 1 -3.57 3.03 34.15
CA MET A 1 -3.86 2.01 33.12
C MET A 1 -3.23 2.36 31.76
N TYR A 2 -3.17 3.61 31.36
CA TYR A 2 -2.54 4.04 30.10
C TYR A 2 -1.03 3.78 29.99
N SER A 3 -0.29 3.91 31.08
CA SER A 3 1.18 3.72 31.07
C SER A 3 1.62 2.27 30.76
N ARG A 4 0.83 1.27 31.17
CA ARG A 4 1.14 -0.15 30.88
C ARG A 4 0.92 -0.53 29.41
N ARG A 5 -0.05 0.11 28.71
CA ARG A 5 -0.29 -0.15 27.28
C ARG A 5 0.76 0.53 26.40
N LEU A 6 1.23 1.71 26.77
CA LEU A 6 2.33 2.39 26.08
C LEU A 6 3.65 1.63 26.20
N THR A 7 3.94 1.07 27.38
CA THR A 7 5.14 0.27 27.61
C THR A 7 5.13 -1.04 26.82
N LEU A 8 3.95 -1.67 26.65
CA LEU A 8 3.78 -2.88 25.82
C LEU A 8 3.96 -2.58 24.32
N ALA A 9 3.47 -1.44 23.82
CA ALA A 9 3.65 -1.05 22.43
C ALA A 9 5.14 -0.74 22.10
N LEU A 10 5.85 -0.10 23.03
CA LEU A 10 7.30 0.14 22.88
C LEU A 10 8.12 -1.15 22.94
N VAL A 11 7.74 -2.10 23.79
CA VAL A 11 8.43 -3.40 23.92
C VAL A 11 8.16 -4.28 22.69
N SER A 12 6.95 -4.26 22.10
CA SER A 12 6.63 -5.00 20.88
C SER A 12 7.43 -4.50 19.68
N GLY A 13 7.62 -3.18 19.54
CA GLY A 13 8.48 -2.60 18.51
C GLY A 13 9.95 -3.01 18.64
N PHE A 14 10.45 -3.17 19.87
CA PHE A 14 11.82 -3.63 20.13
C PHE A 14 12.03 -5.11 19.82
N VAL A 15 11.06 -5.97 20.09
CA VAL A 15 11.14 -7.42 19.80
C VAL A 15 11.07 -7.68 18.29
N GLY A 16 10.22 -6.96 17.55
CA GLY A 16 10.16 -7.05 16.08
C GLY A 16 11.47 -6.63 15.41
N TYR A 17 12.08 -5.56 15.90
CA TYR A 17 13.35 -5.06 15.38
C TYR A 17 14.53 -6.00 15.66
N GLY A 18 14.60 -6.58 16.85
CA GLY A 18 15.62 -7.57 17.20
C GLY A 18 15.53 -8.85 16.37
N ALA A 19 14.31 -9.33 16.09
CA ALA A 19 14.06 -10.50 15.24
C ALA A 19 14.42 -10.23 13.77
N TYR A 20 14.17 -9.01 13.27
CA TYR A 20 14.52 -8.58 11.91
C TYR A 20 16.04 -8.54 11.68
N TYR A 21 16.83 -8.04 12.65
CA TYR A 21 18.29 -8.02 12.53
C TYR A 21 18.95 -9.40 12.72
N ALA A 22 18.39 -10.25 13.57
CA ALA A 22 18.88 -11.64 13.73
C ALA A 22 18.65 -12.48 12.47
N TYR A 23 17.68 -12.12 11.64
CA TYR A 23 17.36 -12.83 10.40
C TYR A 23 18.23 -12.41 9.21
N GLN A 24 18.82 -11.21 9.22
CA GLN A 24 19.69 -10.72 8.13
C GLN A 24 21.18 -11.13 8.24
N GLY A 25 21.56 -11.84 9.31
CA GLY A 25 22.89 -12.40 9.46
C GLY A 25 23.03 -13.74 8.75
N ASP A 26 23.79 -13.74 7.67
CA ASP A 26 24.34 -14.88 6.91
C ASP A 26 23.39 -15.78 6.11
N GLY A 27 23.64 -15.77 4.81
CA GLY A 27 23.34 -16.86 3.89
C GLY A 27 22.46 -16.52 2.72
N ALA A 28 23.08 -16.45 1.55
CA ALA A 28 22.38 -16.56 0.27
C ALA A 28 21.49 -17.81 0.28
N LEU A 29 20.19 -17.64 0.49
CA LEU A 29 19.21 -18.71 0.43
C LEU A 29 19.06 -19.15 -1.02
N LYS A 30 19.48 -20.39 -1.30
CA LYS A 30 19.14 -21.09 -2.53
C LYS A 30 17.62 -21.12 -2.65
N SER A 31 17.09 -20.66 -3.77
CA SER A 31 15.68 -20.72 -4.14
C SER A 31 15.18 -22.15 -4.07
N GLN A 32 14.43 -22.50 -3.03
CA GLN A 32 13.54 -23.66 -3.02
C GLN A 32 12.12 -23.13 -3.07
N ALA A 33 11.29 -23.72 -3.96
CA ALA A 33 9.89 -23.39 -4.09
C ALA A 33 9.20 -23.46 -2.72
N LEU A 34 8.69 -22.32 -2.24
CA LEU A 34 8.08 -22.18 -0.91
C LEU A 34 6.70 -22.83 -0.80
N PHE A 35 6.10 -23.23 -1.93
CA PHE A 35 4.87 -23.99 -1.97
C PHE A 35 5.09 -25.33 -2.65
N SER A 36 5.38 -26.37 -1.86
CA SER A 36 5.27 -27.75 -2.33
C SER A 36 3.79 -28.17 -2.20
N THR A 37 3.11 -28.34 -3.33
CA THR A 37 1.76 -28.91 -3.41
C THR A 37 1.73 -30.42 -3.16
N LYS A 38 2.49 -30.93 -2.20
CA LYS A 38 2.32 -32.28 -1.71
C LYS A 38 1.34 -32.24 -0.56
N ALA A 39 0.10 -32.64 -0.81
CA ALA A 39 -0.86 -32.97 0.22
C ALA A 39 -0.29 -34.08 1.11
N ALA A 40 0.34 -33.69 2.20
CA ALA A 40 0.73 -34.62 3.26
C ALA A 40 -0.45 -34.76 4.19
N SER A 41 -1.16 -35.89 4.15
CA SER A 41 -2.14 -36.23 5.19
C SER A 41 -1.38 -36.45 6.49
N ILE A 42 -1.53 -35.54 7.43
CA ILE A 42 -1.03 -35.75 8.79
C ILE A 42 -2.05 -36.66 9.47
N ALA A 43 -1.79 -37.97 9.50
CA ALA A 43 -2.50 -38.90 10.35
C ALA A 43 -2.05 -38.61 11.79
N THR A 44 -2.87 -37.90 12.55
CA THR A 44 -2.71 -37.82 13.99
C THR A 44 -3.07 -39.18 14.58
N THR A 45 -2.08 -39.99 14.90
CA THR A 45 -2.23 -41.14 15.80
C THR A 45 -2.56 -40.58 17.19
N SER A 46 -3.84 -40.50 17.50
CA SER A 46 -4.32 -40.38 18.88
C SER A 46 -3.94 -41.68 19.56
N ALA A 47 -2.92 -41.69 20.41
CA ALA A 47 -2.71 -42.75 21.35
C ALA A 47 -3.88 -42.73 22.37
N ALA A 48 -4.91 -43.50 22.08
CA ALA A 48 -5.97 -43.78 23.03
C ALA A 48 -5.43 -44.75 24.07
N LEU A 49 -5.35 -44.33 25.32
CA LEU A 49 -5.38 -45.23 26.45
C LEU A 49 -6.76 -45.88 26.45
N ALA A 50 -6.88 -47.07 25.93
CA ALA A 50 -8.08 -47.89 26.05
C ALA A 50 -7.75 -49.10 26.89
N GLY A 51 -8.25 -49.09 28.14
CA GLY A 51 -8.62 -50.29 28.84
C GLY A 51 -10.12 -50.37 28.82
N ALA A 52 -10.65 -51.47 28.29
CA ALA A 52 -11.82 -52.22 28.67
C ALA A 52 -12.60 -52.76 27.46
N THR A 53 -12.70 -54.07 27.44
CA THR A 53 -13.53 -54.93 26.59
C THR A 53 -15.02 -54.71 26.81
N SER A 54 -15.81 -54.63 25.71
CA SER A 54 -17.11 -55.27 25.60
C SER A 54 -17.58 -55.36 24.15
N THR A 55 -17.89 -56.56 23.74
CA THR A 55 -18.61 -56.96 22.53
C THR A 55 -20.05 -56.43 22.58
N ASP A 56 -20.49 -55.70 21.59
CA ASP A 56 -21.81 -55.87 20.99
C ASP A 56 -21.90 -55.11 19.66
N GLY A 57 -22.45 -55.81 18.67
CA GLY A 57 -22.58 -55.27 17.31
C GLY A 57 -23.85 -54.42 17.17
N THR A 58 -23.65 -53.18 16.77
CA THR A 58 -24.67 -52.40 16.08
C THR A 58 -23.96 -51.50 15.09
N ALA A 59 -24.46 -51.47 13.85
CA ALA A 59 -23.94 -50.67 12.75
C ALA A 59 -23.83 -49.19 13.19
N ALA A 60 -22.61 -48.75 13.45
CA ALA A 60 -22.32 -47.36 13.69
C ALA A 60 -22.50 -46.62 12.37
N ALA A 61 -23.48 -45.72 12.31
CA ALA A 61 -23.59 -44.70 11.30
C ALA A 61 -22.22 -43.99 11.17
N ASP A 62 -21.68 -43.99 9.98
CA ASP A 62 -20.43 -43.32 9.64
C ASP A 62 -20.65 -41.79 9.83
N ALA A 63 -20.43 -41.32 11.03
CA ALA A 63 -20.46 -39.88 11.31
C ALA A 63 -19.41 -39.25 10.41
N ALA A 64 -19.84 -38.48 9.42
CA ALA A 64 -18.98 -37.76 8.49
C ALA A 64 -17.96 -36.97 9.33
N ARG A 65 -16.74 -37.50 9.39
CA ARG A 65 -15.63 -36.83 10.11
C ARG A 65 -15.37 -35.52 9.45
N THR A 66 -15.48 -34.42 10.20
CA THR A 66 -15.21 -33.06 9.69
C THR A 66 -13.76 -32.99 9.21
N ILE A 67 -13.58 -32.73 7.93
CA ILE A 67 -12.26 -32.52 7.31
C ILE A 67 -12.03 -31.00 7.26
N ARG A 68 -10.92 -30.54 7.84
CA ARG A 68 -10.55 -29.13 7.88
C ARG A 68 -9.19 -28.91 7.24
N SER A 69 -9.05 -27.84 6.45
CA SER A 69 -7.76 -27.42 5.92
C SER A 69 -6.97 -26.69 7.00
N VAL A 70 -5.70 -27.01 7.13
CA VAL A 70 -4.79 -26.40 8.12
C VAL A 70 -3.52 -25.90 7.45
N LEU A 71 -2.98 -24.83 8.01
CA LEU A 71 -1.70 -24.25 7.64
C LEU A 71 -0.64 -24.71 8.65
N VAL A 72 0.43 -25.28 8.16
CA VAL A 72 1.56 -25.77 8.96
C VAL A 72 2.74 -24.82 8.77
N ILE A 73 3.15 -24.16 9.85
CA ILE A 73 4.20 -23.15 9.87
C ILE A 73 5.43 -23.75 10.56
N GLY A 74 6.48 -24.03 9.81
CA GLY A 74 7.78 -24.39 10.30
C GLY A 74 8.73 -23.20 10.41
N ALA A 75 9.97 -23.44 10.81
CA ALA A 75 10.99 -22.39 10.92
C ALA A 75 11.27 -21.70 9.57
N ASN A 76 11.33 -22.48 8.47
CA ASN A 76 11.58 -22.01 7.10
C ASN A 76 10.64 -22.66 6.08
N GLU A 77 9.50 -23.15 6.52
CA GLU A 77 8.59 -23.93 5.70
C GLU A 77 7.14 -23.54 5.97
N LEU A 78 6.39 -23.37 4.89
CA LEU A 78 4.93 -23.17 4.93
C LEU A 78 4.30 -24.24 4.05
N SER A 79 3.37 -25.00 4.60
CA SER A 79 2.64 -26.03 3.87
C SER A 79 1.19 -26.09 4.29
N THR A 80 0.32 -26.57 3.40
CA THR A 80 -1.07 -26.87 3.71
C THR A 80 -1.23 -28.36 3.99
N ALA A 81 -2.18 -28.70 4.86
CA ALA A 81 -2.52 -30.08 5.19
C ALA A 81 -4.01 -30.19 5.55
N THR A 82 -4.47 -31.42 5.70
CA THR A 82 -5.84 -31.71 6.18
C THR A 82 -5.82 -32.33 7.57
N LEU A 83 -6.71 -31.84 8.43
CA LEU A 83 -6.95 -32.39 9.76
C LEU A 83 -8.36 -33.03 9.81
N VAL A 84 -8.46 -34.23 10.36
CA VAL A 84 -9.73 -34.94 10.55
C VAL A 84 -10.12 -34.85 12.02
N GLY A 85 -11.30 -34.31 12.32
CA GLY A 85 -11.86 -34.19 13.67
C GLY A 85 -12.21 -32.76 14.07
N ASP A 86 -12.90 -32.62 15.22
CA ASP A 86 -13.51 -31.36 15.69
C ASP A 86 -12.73 -30.64 16.80
N GLY A 87 -11.56 -31.15 17.19
CA GLY A 87 -10.73 -30.54 18.24
C GLY A 87 -10.17 -29.15 17.86
N PRO A 88 -9.89 -28.28 18.86
CA PRO A 88 -9.37 -26.94 18.60
C PRO A 88 -7.97 -27.01 17.99
N VAL A 89 -7.79 -26.38 16.82
CA VAL A 89 -6.53 -26.40 16.07
C VAL A 89 -5.55 -25.33 16.56
N SER A 90 -6.04 -24.20 17.04
CA SER A 90 -5.25 -22.99 17.37
C SER A 90 -4.19 -23.14 18.48
N LYS A 91 -4.14 -24.28 19.17
CA LYS A 91 -3.13 -24.59 20.20
C LYS A 91 -2.28 -25.81 19.86
N MET A 92 -2.47 -26.41 18.70
CA MET A 92 -1.78 -27.64 18.32
C MET A 92 -0.41 -27.30 17.69
N THR A 93 0.61 -28.00 18.18
CA THR A 93 1.86 -28.19 17.43
C THR A 93 1.86 -29.64 16.93
N ASP A 94 2.40 -29.86 15.74
CA ASP A 94 2.62 -31.24 15.28
C ASP A 94 3.80 -31.89 16.05
N GLY A 95 4.01 -33.18 15.83
CA GLY A 95 5.07 -33.94 16.51
C GLY A 95 6.49 -33.44 16.28
N SER A 96 6.71 -32.53 15.32
CA SER A 96 7.99 -31.85 15.04
C SER A 96 8.06 -30.42 15.59
N GLY A 97 7.07 -29.99 16.38
CA GLY A 97 7.02 -28.66 16.99
C GLY A 97 6.59 -27.53 16.03
N ARG A 98 6.12 -27.88 14.81
CA ARG A 98 5.59 -26.89 13.86
C ARG A 98 4.22 -26.40 14.34
N ARG A 99 3.94 -25.12 14.11
CA ARG A 99 2.65 -24.53 14.47
C ARG A 99 1.59 -24.87 13.42
N VAL A 100 0.43 -25.33 13.90
CA VAL A 100 -0.70 -25.69 13.04
C VAL A 100 -1.85 -24.71 13.30
N LEU A 101 -2.37 -24.10 12.24
CA LEU A 101 -3.50 -23.17 12.28
C LEU A 101 -4.61 -23.66 11.36
N GLU A 102 -5.86 -23.51 11.78
CA GLU A 102 -7.01 -23.72 10.89
C GLU A 102 -6.99 -22.66 9.78
N MET A 103 -7.06 -23.12 8.54
CA MET A 103 -6.97 -22.25 7.38
C MET A 103 -8.34 -21.61 7.11
N LEU A 104 -8.34 -20.33 6.74
CA LEU A 104 -9.54 -19.64 6.30
C LEU A 104 -10.15 -20.36 5.09
N SER A 105 -11.47 -20.52 5.08
CA SER A 105 -12.17 -20.92 3.86
C SER A 105 -12.07 -19.83 2.79
N PRO A 106 -12.31 -20.11 1.50
CA PRO A 106 -12.31 -19.10 0.44
C PRO A 106 -13.26 -17.92 0.70
N ASP A 107 -14.41 -18.18 1.34
CA ASP A 107 -15.37 -17.14 1.73
C ASP A 107 -14.85 -16.28 2.87
N GLN A 108 -14.26 -16.89 3.91
CA GLN A 108 -13.62 -16.17 5.00
C GLN A 108 -12.41 -15.35 4.51
N ALA A 109 -11.63 -15.89 3.59
CA ALA A 109 -10.54 -15.19 2.94
C ALA A 109 -11.05 -13.96 2.15
N THR A 110 -12.16 -14.11 1.44
CA THR A 110 -12.82 -12.99 0.76
C THR A 110 -13.34 -11.95 1.73
N GLN A 111 -13.95 -12.35 2.85
CA GLN A 111 -14.37 -11.41 3.90
C GLN A 111 -13.17 -10.66 4.51
N ARG A 112 -12.05 -11.35 4.72
CA ARG A 112 -10.81 -10.74 5.22
C ARG A 112 -10.24 -9.71 4.26
N LEU A 113 -10.20 -9.99 2.96
CA LEU A 113 -9.78 -9.04 1.93
C LEU A 113 -10.67 -7.79 1.92
N ARG A 114 -11.99 -7.99 2.05
CA ARG A 114 -12.97 -6.91 1.99
C ARG A 114 -13.11 -6.11 3.28
N GLN A 115 -12.46 -6.51 4.34
CA GLN A 115 -12.68 -5.93 5.68
C GLN A 115 -12.46 -4.41 5.72
N ASN A 116 -11.41 -3.92 5.05
CA ASN A 116 -11.04 -2.50 5.01
C ASN A 116 -11.09 -1.93 3.58
N GLU A 117 -11.91 -2.49 2.69
CA GLU A 117 -12.12 -1.91 1.38
C GLU A 117 -13.06 -0.72 1.45
N GLU A 118 -12.76 0.34 0.70
CA GLU A 118 -13.56 1.55 0.60
C GLU A 118 -13.72 1.93 -0.89
N SER A 119 -14.88 2.43 -1.27
CA SER A 119 -15.15 2.88 -2.62
C SER A 119 -16.05 4.11 -2.61
N TYR A 120 -15.65 5.14 -3.36
CA TYR A 120 -16.34 6.42 -3.40
C TYR A 120 -16.57 6.86 -4.84
N GLY A 121 -17.83 7.14 -5.18
CA GLY A 121 -18.20 7.83 -6.41
C GLY A 121 -18.04 9.34 -6.22
N ILE A 122 -17.51 10.02 -7.24
CA ILE A 122 -17.30 11.47 -7.22
C ILE A 122 -18.18 12.12 -8.29
N ASN A 123 -19.32 12.70 -7.86
CA ASN A 123 -20.33 13.30 -8.74
C ASN A 123 -20.13 14.81 -8.89
N ARG A 124 -18.87 15.26 -9.02
CA ARG A 124 -18.56 16.69 -9.08
C ARG A 124 -18.35 17.22 -10.51
N GLY A 125 -18.30 16.34 -11.51
CA GLY A 125 -18.06 16.72 -12.92
C GLY A 125 -16.68 17.34 -13.17
N LYS A 126 -15.70 17.07 -12.30
CA LYS A 126 -14.36 17.70 -12.29
C LYS A 126 -13.25 16.73 -12.75
N GLY A 127 -13.57 15.73 -13.59
CA GLY A 127 -12.61 14.85 -14.22
C GLY A 127 -12.26 13.58 -13.45
N VAL A 128 -12.79 13.37 -12.24
CA VAL A 128 -12.69 12.13 -11.47
C VAL A 128 -14.08 11.55 -11.26
N LEU A 129 -14.23 10.23 -11.47
CA LEU A 129 -15.50 9.52 -11.33
C LEU A 129 -15.59 8.70 -10.05
N ARG A 130 -14.48 8.06 -9.67
CA ARG A 130 -14.46 7.09 -8.57
C ARG A 130 -13.05 6.90 -8.08
N TYR A 131 -12.89 6.56 -6.81
CA TYR A 131 -11.70 5.90 -6.32
C TYR A 131 -12.06 4.72 -5.43
N ASP A 132 -11.23 3.69 -5.50
CA ASP A 132 -11.30 2.48 -4.69
C ASP A 132 -10.03 2.36 -3.86
N LEU A 133 -10.19 1.90 -2.65
CA LEU A 133 -9.12 1.74 -1.67
C LEU A 133 -9.24 0.40 -0.97
N VAL A 134 -8.11 -0.21 -0.61
CA VAL A 134 -8.05 -1.33 0.33
C VAL A 134 -6.77 -1.28 1.15
N GLN A 135 -6.88 -1.67 2.42
CA GLN A 135 -5.74 -1.95 3.29
C GLN A 135 -5.80 -3.39 3.81
N LEU A 136 -4.66 -4.08 3.72
CA LEU A 136 -4.50 -5.43 4.26
C LEU A 136 -3.24 -5.49 5.13
N ALA A 137 -3.45 -5.64 6.43
CA ALA A 137 -2.37 -5.70 7.40
C ALA A 137 -1.57 -7.00 7.31
N SER A 138 -0.24 -6.87 7.38
CA SER A 138 0.73 -7.92 7.66
C SER A 138 1.31 -7.74 9.06
N ASN A 139 1.50 -6.50 9.47
CA ASN A 139 1.90 -6.12 10.82
C ASN A 139 0.68 -5.98 11.74
N ASP A 140 0.89 -6.01 13.07
CA ASP A 140 -0.11 -5.73 14.09
C ASP A 140 0.50 -4.84 15.19
N PRO A 141 0.16 -3.54 15.23
CA PRO A 141 -0.73 -2.83 14.29
C PRO A 141 -0.14 -2.69 12.88
N ILE A 142 -1.00 -2.45 11.88
CA ILE A 142 -0.57 -2.10 10.52
C ILE A 142 0.31 -0.84 10.56
N GLU A 143 1.39 -0.83 9.78
CA GLU A 143 2.29 0.31 9.71
C GLU A 143 1.96 1.26 8.55
N ASP A 144 1.27 0.77 7.52
CA ASP A 144 0.75 1.59 6.41
C ASP A 144 -0.41 2.48 6.83
N ASP A 145 -0.55 3.62 6.14
CA ASP A 145 -1.73 4.49 6.23
C ASP A 145 -2.04 5.16 4.88
N HIS A 146 -3.15 5.91 4.80
CA HIS A 146 -3.57 6.61 3.60
C HIS A 146 -4.35 7.87 3.94
N ALA A 147 -4.47 8.81 2.98
CA ALA A 147 -5.31 10.00 3.11
C ALA A 147 -5.85 10.46 1.76
N GLU A 148 -7.08 10.96 1.76
CA GLU A 148 -7.75 11.55 0.61
C GLU A 148 -8.35 12.91 1.00
N LYS A 149 -8.33 13.87 0.07
CA LYS A 149 -8.95 15.17 0.29
C LYS A 149 -9.35 15.82 -1.01
N ILE A 150 -10.56 16.37 -1.05
CA ILE A 150 -11.02 17.26 -2.11
C ILE A 150 -11.15 18.65 -1.52
N VAL A 151 -10.48 19.61 -2.15
CA VAL A 151 -10.51 21.03 -1.75
C VAL A 151 -11.14 21.82 -2.89
N GLU A 152 -12.28 22.43 -2.63
CA GLU A 152 -12.91 23.33 -3.58
C GLU A 152 -12.21 24.69 -3.56
N VAL A 153 -11.69 25.09 -4.71
CA VAL A 153 -10.97 26.36 -4.88
C VAL A 153 -11.88 27.33 -5.66
N PRO A 154 -12.31 28.44 -5.04
CA PRO A 154 -13.09 29.46 -5.72
C PRO A 154 -12.28 30.07 -6.88
N THR A 155 -12.89 30.16 -8.08
CA THR A 155 -12.26 30.90 -9.17
C THR A 155 -12.41 32.39 -8.88
N GLN A 156 -11.29 33.12 -8.80
CA GLN A 156 -11.33 34.58 -8.71
C GLN A 156 -11.88 35.11 -10.05
N SER A 157 -13.15 35.49 -10.06
CA SER A 157 -13.74 36.17 -11.22
C SER A 157 -13.26 37.62 -11.25
N ALA A 158 -12.85 38.08 -12.44
CA ALA A 158 -12.60 39.51 -12.64
C ALA A 158 -13.84 40.34 -12.20
N VAL A 159 -13.60 41.40 -11.47
CA VAL A 159 -14.63 42.29 -10.93
C VAL A 159 -15.57 42.71 -12.07
N GLY A 160 -16.84 42.24 -12.02
CA GLY A 160 -17.91 42.68 -12.94
C GLY A 160 -18.66 41.61 -13.74
N SER A 161 -18.23 40.34 -13.71
CA SER A 161 -19.03 39.27 -14.31
C SER A 161 -19.95 38.63 -13.27
N ALA A 162 -21.22 38.38 -13.65
CA ALA A 162 -22.18 37.66 -12.82
C ALA A 162 -21.54 36.35 -12.33
N ALA A 163 -21.63 36.09 -11.02
CA ALA A 163 -21.07 34.94 -10.36
C ALA A 163 -21.52 33.65 -11.07
N SER A 164 -20.77 33.18 -12.06
CA SER A 164 -20.87 31.80 -12.48
C SER A 164 -20.18 30.96 -11.40
N ASN A 165 -20.86 29.94 -10.87
CA ASN A 165 -20.34 28.98 -9.88
C ASN A 165 -19.19 28.13 -10.47
N ASN A 166 -18.13 28.76 -10.97
CA ASN A 166 -16.97 28.10 -11.54
C ASN A 166 -15.90 27.91 -10.47
N SER A 167 -16.16 27.00 -9.51
CA SER A 167 -15.11 26.47 -8.65
C SER A 167 -14.29 25.43 -9.39
N THR A 168 -13.01 25.29 -9.03
CA THR A 168 -12.15 24.17 -9.42
C THR A 168 -11.90 23.30 -8.22
N ASP A 169 -11.60 22.02 -8.44
CA ASP A 169 -11.26 21.12 -7.35
C ASP A 169 -9.79 20.76 -7.40
N TRP A 170 -9.13 20.83 -6.26
CA TRP A 170 -7.85 20.20 -5.97
C TRP A 170 -8.12 18.90 -5.26
N MET A 171 -7.71 17.80 -5.87
CA MET A 171 -7.95 16.47 -5.34
C MET A 171 -6.63 15.80 -4.99
N PHE A 172 -6.56 15.24 -3.79
CA PHE A 172 -5.37 14.61 -3.25
C PHE A 172 -5.66 13.16 -2.87
N TRP A 173 -4.73 12.27 -3.20
CA TRP A 173 -4.70 10.88 -2.72
C TRP A 173 -3.28 10.57 -2.28
N GLY A 174 -3.13 9.96 -1.10
CA GLY A 174 -1.85 9.61 -0.53
C GLY A 174 -1.83 8.19 0.00
N VAL A 175 -0.73 7.46 -0.22
CA VAL A 175 -0.40 6.21 0.45
C VAL A 175 0.91 6.39 1.20
N PHE A 176 0.98 5.89 2.44
CA PHE A 176 2.08 6.10 3.38
C PHE A 176 2.54 4.75 3.91
N ASP A 177 3.66 4.26 3.39
CA ASP A 177 4.27 3.00 3.76
C ASP A 177 5.10 3.21 5.02
N GLY A 178 4.59 2.74 6.14
CA GLY A 178 5.20 2.88 7.45
C GLY A 178 6.19 1.77 7.76
N HIS A 179 7.31 2.11 8.38
CA HIS A 179 8.29 1.14 8.84
C HIS A 179 8.85 1.47 10.22
N SER A 180 9.24 0.41 10.93
CA SER A 180 9.77 0.57 12.30
C SER A 180 8.76 1.17 13.29
N GLY A 181 7.48 1.04 13.02
CA GLY A 181 6.35 1.57 13.78
C GLY A 181 5.43 2.44 12.91
N TRP A 182 4.17 2.48 13.25
CA TRP A 182 3.07 3.11 12.53
C TRP A 182 2.93 4.63 12.76
N THR A 183 3.72 5.22 13.65
CA THR A 183 3.44 6.57 14.14
C THR A 183 3.77 7.67 13.12
N THR A 184 4.72 7.43 12.21
CA THR A 184 5.04 8.37 11.13
C THR A 184 3.95 8.36 10.06
N SER A 185 3.55 7.19 9.56
CA SER A 185 2.47 7.07 8.57
C SER A 185 1.16 7.67 9.07
N ALA A 186 0.79 7.42 10.35
CA ALA A 186 -0.37 8.03 10.99
C ALA A 186 -0.25 9.57 11.11
N LYS A 187 0.95 10.10 11.32
CA LYS A 187 1.19 11.55 11.31
C LYS A 187 1.02 12.12 9.91
N LEU A 188 1.52 11.44 8.87
CA LEU A 188 1.36 11.85 7.48
C LEU A 188 -0.12 11.88 7.08
N ARG A 189 -0.89 10.82 7.40
CA ARG A 189 -2.33 10.78 7.19
C ARG A 189 -3.05 12.02 7.70
N GLN A 190 -2.69 12.47 8.89
CA GLN A 190 -3.36 13.60 9.54
C GLN A 190 -2.96 14.94 8.96
N THR A 191 -1.72 15.07 8.43
CA THR A 191 -1.15 16.41 8.24
C THR A 191 -0.56 16.69 6.86
N LEU A 192 -0.04 15.70 6.12
CA LEU A 192 0.73 15.95 4.90
C LEU A 192 -0.06 16.74 3.84
N ILE A 193 -1.30 16.34 3.56
CA ILE A 193 -2.13 17.06 2.57
C ILE A 193 -2.33 18.51 2.98
N ASN A 194 -2.49 18.80 4.27
CA ASN A 194 -2.70 20.16 4.75
C ASN A 194 -1.44 21.03 4.57
N TYR A 195 -0.24 20.47 4.81
CA TYR A 195 1.04 21.15 4.58
C TYR A 195 1.20 21.49 3.10
N VAL A 196 1.01 20.51 2.22
CA VAL A 196 1.12 20.70 0.77
C VAL A 196 0.05 21.67 0.25
N ALA A 197 -1.21 21.52 0.64
CA ALA A 197 -2.29 22.39 0.20
C ALA A 197 -2.09 23.86 0.62
N ARG A 198 -1.49 24.09 1.79
CA ARG A 198 -1.14 25.45 2.24
C ARG A 198 -0.08 26.09 1.35
N GLU A 199 1.01 25.40 1.08
CA GLU A 199 2.09 25.91 0.21
C GLU A 199 1.57 26.15 -1.22
N LEU A 200 0.72 25.25 -1.73
CA LEU A 200 0.05 25.45 -3.02
C LEU A 200 -0.85 26.69 -2.99
N ASN A 201 -1.69 26.86 -1.97
CA ASN A 201 -2.56 28.01 -1.83
C ASN A 201 -1.77 29.33 -1.85
N ASP A 202 -0.67 29.40 -1.09
CA ASP A 202 0.18 30.59 -1.05
C ASP A 202 0.82 30.85 -2.42
N THR A 203 1.24 29.81 -3.13
CA THR A 203 1.82 29.87 -4.47
C THR A 203 0.81 30.35 -5.52
N TYR A 204 -0.43 29.82 -5.47
CA TYR A 204 -1.50 30.23 -6.40
C TYR A 204 -1.98 31.67 -6.12
N ASN A 205 -2.03 32.08 -4.85
CA ASN A 205 -2.42 33.46 -4.49
C ASN A 205 -1.36 34.51 -4.86
N ALA A 206 -0.08 34.11 -4.89
CA ALA A 206 1.01 35.00 -5.31
C ALA A 206 1.13 35.14 -6.84
N ALA A 207 0.51 34.24 -7.61
CA ALA A 207 0.60 34.23 -9.07
C ALA A 207 -0.39 35.21 -9.72
N PRO A 208 -0.08 35.72 -10.95
CA PRO A 208 -1.04 36.52 -11.72
C PRO A 208 -2.32 35.73 -12.00
N VAL A 209 -3.49 36.37 -11.82
CA VAL A 209 -4.82 35.74 -11.93
C VAL A 209 -5.04 35.08 -13.29
N ASP A 210 -4.55 35.69 -14.36
CA ASP A 210 -4.77 35.22 -15.74
C ASP A 210 -3.82 34.10 -16.17
N ALA A 211 -2.61 34.00 -15.58
CA ALA A 211 -1.58 33.05 -16.00
C ALA A 211 -1.45 31.86 -15.05
N GLY A 212 -1.81 32.03 -13.78
CA GLY A 212 -1.54 31.05 -12.73
C GLY A 212 -0.04 30.88 -12.44
N PRO A 213 0.32 30.04 -11.45
CA PRO A 213 1.73 29.80 -11.13
C PRO A 213 2.42 28.94 -12.19
N PRO A 214 3.72 29.16 -12.46
CA PRO A 214 4.52 28.29 -13.33
C PRO A 214 4.69 26.90 -12.70
N ALA A 215 4.99 25.91 -13.54
CA ALA A 215 5.05 24.50 -13.12
C ALA A 215 6.10 24.24 -12.03
N ASP A 216 7.25 24.87 -12.12
CA ASP A 216 8.36 24.79 -11.17
C ASP A 216 8.01 25.39 -9.79
N ALA A 217 7.21 26.46 -9.75
CA ALA A 217 6.72 27.02 -8.50
C ALA A 217 5.74 26.06 -7.78
N ILE A 218 4.88 25.38 -8.54
CA ILE A 218 3.98 24.35 -7.98
C ILE A 218 4.78 23.15 -7.46
N GLU A 219 5.78 22.70 -8.22
CA GLU A 219 6.67 21.62 -7.79
C GLU A 219 7.42 22.02 -6.50
N SER A 220 7.95 23.24 -6.45
CA SER A 220 8.63 23.77 -5.27
C SER A 220 7.69 23.83 -4.04
N ALA A 221 6.44 24.27 -4.23
CA ALA A 221 5.44 24.30 -3.15
C ALA A 221 5.18 22.90 -2.57
N ILE A 222 5.07 21.88 -3.42
CA ILE A 222 4.90 20.50 -2.96
C ILE A 222 6.13 20.05 -2.16
N LYS A 223 7.35 20.27 -2.68
CA LYS A 223 8.60 19.93 -1.99
C LYS A 223 8.72 20.62 -0.63
N VAL A 224 8.37 21.90 -0.57
CA VAL A 224 8.38 22.66 0.69
C VAL A 224 7.37 22.08 1.69
N GLY A 225 6.17 21.70 1.26
CA GLY A 225 5.18 21.06 2.13
C GLY A 225 5.72 19.78 2.78
N PHE A 226 6.40 18.93 2.01
CA PHE A 226 7.01 17.69 2.50
C PHE A 226 8.15 17.98 3.49
N THR A 227 9.11 18.81 3.09
CA THR A 227 10.30 19.07 3.91
C THR A 227 10.00 19.82 5.20
N ARG A 228 9.02 20.74 5.19
CA ARG A 228 8.55 21.40 6.43
C ARG A 228 7.90 20.43 7.39
N LEU A 229 7.06 19.52 6.91
CA LEU A 229 6.46 18.52 7.80
C LEU A 229 7.53 17.59 8.40
N ASP A 230 8.52 17.16 7.61
CA ASP A 230 9.61 16.34 8.13
C ASP A 230 10.48 17.11 9.14
N ASP A 231 10.74 18.39 8.92
CA ASP A 231 11.44 19.24 9.90
C ASP A 231 10.66 19.32 11.23
N ASP A 232 9.34 19.49 11.17
CA ASP A 232 8.49 19.47 12.36
C ASP A 232 8.53 18.13 13.10
N ILE A 233 8.52 17.03 12.37
CA ILE A 233 8.60 15.67 12.91
C ILE A 233 9.98 15.41 13.54
N VAL A 234 11.06 15.76 12.85
CA VAL A 234 12.42 15.34 13.19
C VAL A 234 13.12 16.37 14.09
N ASN A 235 13.20 17.63 13.64
CA ASN A 235 14.04 18.63 14.29
C ASN A 235 13.29 19.45 15.34
N GLN A 236 12.08 19.97 15.01
CA GLN A 236 11.30 20.77 15.94
C GLN A 236 10.85 19.96 17.15
N SER A 237 10.47 18.68 16.94
CA SER A 237 10.14 17.77 18.03
C SER A 237 11.32 17.53 18.97
N ALA A 238 12.52 17.27 18.43
CA ALA A 238 13.73 17.07 19.22
C ALA A 238 14.09 18.31 20.05
N GLN A 239 14.02 19.52 19.45
CA GLN A 239 14.28 20.78 20.15
C GLN A 239 13.29 21.00 21.31
N LYS A 240 11.99 20.78 21.07
CA LYS A 240 10.96 20.90 22.11
C LYS A 240 11.18 19.93 23.27
N VAL A 241 11.53 18.70 22.98
CA VAL A 241 11.80 17.67 23.99
C VAL A 241 13.04 18.02 24.83
N LEU A 242 14.11 18.43 24.17
CA LEU A 242 15.35 18.85 24.89
C LEU A 242 15.15 20.09 25.77
N ALA A 243 14.23 20.99 25.37
CA ALA A 243 13.89 22.18 26.15
C ALA A 243 12.98 21.89 27.36
N GLN A 244 12.06 20.95 27.25
CA GLN A 244 11.04 20.68 28.28
C GLN A 244 11.42 19.61 29.29
N SER A 245 12.40 18.78 29.02
CA SER A 245 12.94 17.71 29.92
C SER A 245 11.86 16.75 30.48
N SER A 246 10.77 16.51 29.76
CA SER A 246 9.65 15.64 30.16
C SER A 246 9.62 14.34 29.34
N LYS A 247 9.65 13.19 30.03
CA LYS A 247 9.59 11.87 29.37
C LYS A 247 8.23 11.60 28.69
N SER A 248 7.12 12.10 29.23
CA SER A 248 5.80 11.94 28.61
C SER A 248 5.69 12.75 27.32
N VAL A 249 6.16 13.99 27.32
CA VAL A 249 6.25 14.84 26.14
C VAL A 249 7.19 14.23 25.10
N ALA A 250 8.33 13.69 25.54
CA ALA A 250 9.26 13.00 24.65
C ALA A 250 8.62 11.77 23.99
N ALA A 251 7.85 10.95 24.73
CA ALA A 251 7.17 9.77 24.18
C ALA A 251 6.16 10.14 23.10
N GLU A 252 5.46 11.26 23.24
CA GLU A 252 4.48 11.73 22.28
C GLU A 252 5.14 12.37 21.05
N LEU A 253 6.06 13.32 21.27
CA LEU A 253 6.62 14.12 20.18
C LEU A 253 7.68 13.37 19.37
N LEU A 254 8.45 12.45 19.98
CA LEU A 254 9.49 11.71 19.28
C LEU A 254 8.98 10.43 18.59
N ALA A 255 7.79 9.94 18.91
CA ALA A 255 7.29 8.70 18.31
C ALA A 255 7.30 8.74 16.78
N PRO A 256 6.80 9.81 16.09
CA PRO A 256 6.91 9.91 14.64
C PRO A 256 8.33 10.09 14.11
N ALA A 257 9.25 10.67 14.90
CA ALA A 257 10.66 10.82 14.51
C ALA A 257 11.43 9.49 14.59
N LEU A 258 11.03 8.60 15.52
CA LEU A 258 11.70 7.33 15.78
C LEU A 258 11.21 6.16 14.90
N SER A 259 10.09 6.30 14.24
CA SER A 259 9.65 5.46 13.11
C SER A 259 9.93 6.16 11.79
N GLY A 260 9.64 5.52 10.68
CA GLY A 260 9.76 6.12 9.35
C GLY A 260 8.53 5.85 8.50
N SER A 261 8.40 6.60 7.41
CA SER A 261 7.38 6.33 6.40
C SER A 261 7.80 6.86 5.04
N CYS A 262 7.66 6.03 4.01
CA CYS A 262 7.56 6.51 2.65
C CYS A 262 6.26 7.31 2.47
N ALA A 263 6.21 8.18 1.46
CA ALA A 263 5.00 8.92 1.11
C ALA A 263 4.89 9.07 -0.40
N LEU A 264 3.77 8.63 -0.93
CA LEU A 264 3.37 8.86 -2.31
C LEU A 264 2.09 9.68 -2.28
N LEU A 265 2.16 10.93 -2.77
CA LEU A 265 1.04 11.85 -2.81
C LEU A 265 0.76 12.27 -4.24
N SER A 266 -0.47 12.07 -4.71
CA SER A 266 -0.95 12.65 -5.95
C SER A 266 -1.76 13.91 -5.70
N PHE A 267 -1.59 14.90 -6.58
CA PHE A 267 -2.34 16.14 -6.63
C PHE A 267 -2.90 16.35 -8.03
N TYR A 268 -4.21 16.27 -8.18
CA TYR A 268 -4.92 16.55 -9.42
C TYR A 268 -5.60 17.91 -9.35
N ASP A 269 -5.25 18.78 -10.30
CA ASP A 269 -5.93 20.06 -10.51
C ASP A 269 -6.96 19.91 -11.64
N SER A 270 -8.23 20.00 -11.29
CA SER A 270 -9.34 19.79 -12.24
C SER A 270 -9.41 20.86 -13.33
N LYS A 271 -8.85 22.07 -13.11
CA LYS A 271 -8.81 23.16 -14.09
C LYS A 271 -7.82 22.87 -15.21
N SER A 272 -6.61 22.51 -14.84
CA SER A 272 -5.53 22.24 -15.80
C SER A 272 -5.56 20.80 -16.32
N LYS A 273 -6.28 19.87 -15.66
CA LYS A 273 -6.22 18.42 -15.85
C LYS A 273 -4.82 17.85 -15.66
N LEU A 274 -3.97 18.51 -14.88
CA LEU A 274 -2.63 18.04 -14.57
C LEU A 274 -2.65 17.27 -13.25
N LEU A 275 -2.08 16.09 -13.30
CA LEU A 275 -1.77 15.26 -12.15
C LEU A 275 -0.29 15.42 -11.82
N ARG A 276 0.01 15.74 -10.56
CA ARG A 276 1.37 15.74 -10.02
C ARG A 276 1.50 14.61 -9.02
N VAL A 277 2.53 13.80 -9.18
CA VAL A 277 2.85 12.70 -8.26
C VAL A 277 4.14 13.04 -7.56
N ALA A 278 4.08 13.19 -6.25
CA ALA A 278 5.21 13.44 -5.36
C ALA A 278 5.56 12.13 -4.65
N CYS A 279 6.76 11.62 -4.90
CA CYS A 279 7.24 10.35 -4.35
C CYS A 279 8.43 10.58 -3.43
N THR A 280 8.34 10.07 -2.20
CA THR A 280 9.40 9.98 -1.20
C THR A 280 9.45 8.53 -0.75
N GLY A 281 10.41 7.75 -1.22
CA GLY A 281 10.57 6.32 -0.92
C GLY A 281 10.24 5.40 -2.09
N ASP A 282 9.69 4.23 -1.83
CA ASP A 282 9.52 3.13 -2.78
C ASP A 282 8.08 2.65 -3.00
N SER A 283 7.10 3.40 -2.48
CA SER A 283 5.72 3.33 -2.96
C SER A 283 5.64 3.83 -4.40
N ARG A 284 4.74 3.29 -5.23
CA ARG A 284 4.71 3.58 -6.65
C ARG A 284 3.33 3.95 -7.17
N ALA A 285 3.30 4.89 -8.14
CA ALA A 285 2.12 5.25 -8.93
C ALA A 285 2.32 4.87 -10.39
N VAL A 286 1.29 4.26 -10.99
CA VAL A 286 1.28 3.85 -12.40
C VAL A 286 -0.01 4.33 -13.07
N LEU A 287 0.14 5.00 -14.21
CA LEU A 287 -0.98 5.42 -15.06
C LEU A 287 -1.35 4.29 -16.03
N GLY A 288 -2.63 3.93 -16.04
CA GLY A 288 -3.24 3.14 -17.08
C GLY A 288 -3.92 4.04 -18.10
N ARG A 289 -3.47 4.03 -19.34
CA ARG A 289 -4.04 4.80 -20.45
C ARG A 289 -4.36 3.91 -21.64
N ARG A 290 -5.45 4.17 -22.32
CA ARG A 290 -5.78 3.45 -23.55
C ARG A 290 -4.94 3.91 -24.72
N SER A 291 -4.33 2.96 -25.40
CA SER A 291 -3.63 3.20 -26.65
C SER A 291 -4.60 3.20 -27.85
N ALA A 292 -4.11 3.59 -29.02
CA ALA A 292 -4.86 3.53 -30.26
C ALA A 292 -5.29 2.10 -30.65
N SER A 293 -4.60 1.06 -30.18
CA SER A 293 -4.98 -0.34 -30.37
C SER A 293 -6.22 -0.75 -29.57
N GLY A 294 -6.59 0.06 -28.56
CA GLY A 294 -7.63 -0.20 -27.59
C GLY A 294 -7.19 -1.05 -26.40
N LYS A 295 -5.91 -1.42 -26.31
CA LYS A 295 -5.30 -2.01 -25.12
C LYS A 295 -4.85 -0.91 -24.14
N TRP A 296 -4.54 -1.31 -22.93
CA TRP A 296 -3.99 -0.42 -21.92
C TRP A 296 -2.46 -0.37 -22.00
N THR A 297 -1.88 0.79 -21.76
CA THR A 297 -0.45 0.97 -21.53
C THR A 297 -0.22 1.32 -20.08
N ALA A 298 0.84 0.79 -19.49
CA ALA A 298 1.28 1.10 -18.13
C ALA A 298 2.43 2.11 -18.20
N THR A 299 2.23 3.30 -17.62
CA THR A 299 3.27 4.33 -17.54
C THR A 299 3.57 4.62 -16.07
N PRO A 300 4.78 4.33 -15.57
CA PRO A 300 5.15 4.67 -14.21
C PRO A 300 5.18 6.20 -14.04
N LEU A 301 4.54 6.70 -12.99
CA LEU A 301 4.52 8.11 -12.62
C LEU A 301 5.50 8.43 -11.48
N SER A 302 6.12 7.42 -10.91
CA SER A 302 7.19 7.53 -9.92
C SER A 302 8.21 6.43 -10.15
N ILE A 303 9.42 6.62 -9.64
CA ILE A 303 10.50 5.63 -9.64
C ILE A 303 10.90 5.37 -8.20
N ASP A 304 11.02 4.10 -7.83
CA ASP A 304 11.34 3.68 -6.47
C ASP A 304 12.70 4.25 -6.04
N GLN A 305 12.73 4.86 -4.87
CA GLN A 305 13.91 5.54 -4.33
C GLN A 305 14.60 4.66 -3.30
N THR A 306 15.33 3.67 -3.80
CA THR A 306 16.10 2.72 -2.99
C THR A 306 17.58 2.77 -3.36
N GLY A 307 18.42 2.09 -2.60
CA GLY A 307 19.83 1.94 -2.94
C GLY A 307 20.10 1.07 -4.19
N ASN A 308 19.05 0.57 -4.87
CA ASN A 308 19.16 -0.09 -6.18
C ASN A 308 18.91 0.88 -7.34
N ASN A 309 18.37 2.07 -7.06
CA ASN A 309 18.20 3.15 -8.04
C ASN A 309 19.53 3.88 -8.22
N LEU A 310 20.09 3.82 -9.42
CA LEU A 310 21.41 4.37 -9.72
C LEU A 310 21.47 5.90 -9.56
N ASP A 311 20.39 6.61 -9.84
CA ASP A 311 20.31 8.06 -9.67
C ASP A 311 20.32 8.44 -8.18
N GLU A 312 19.61 7.71 -7.34
CA GLU A 312 19.65 7.87 -5.88
C GLU A 312 21.03 7.52 -5.31
N VAL A 313 21.67 6.45 -5.82
CA VAL A 313 23.06 6.10 -5.44
C VAL A 313 24.02 7.23 -5.80
N ALA A 314 23.91 7.80 -7.00
CA ALA A 314 24.73 8.92 -7.44
C ALA A 314 24.50 10.17 -6.59
N ARG A 315 23.24 10.51 -6.30
CA ARG A 315 22.86 11.60 -5.39
C ARG A 315 23.48 11.42 -4.00
N MET A 316 23.29 10.24 -3.41
CA MET A 316 23.80 9.94 -2.07
C MET A 316 25.33 10.04 -1.99
N ARG A 317 26.04 9.51 -2.99
CA ARG A 317 27.51 9.60 -3.05
C ARG A 317 28.00 11.03 -3.23
N SER A 318 27.28 11.86 -3.98
CA SER A 318 27.64 13.27 -4.17
C SER A 318 27.45 14.10 -2.90
N LEU A 319 26.47 13.76 -2.06
CA LEU A 319 26.20 14.44 -0.79
C LEU A 319 27.17 14.02 0.32
N HIS A 320 27.78 12.84 0.21
CA HIS A 320 28.67 12.27 1.24
C HIS A 320 30.04 11.88 0.63
N PRO A 321 30.83 12.85 0.16
CA PRO A 321 32.09 12.57 -0.51
C PRO A 321 33.08 11.89 0.42
N GLY A 322 33.73 10.81 -0.06
CA GLY A 322 34.70 10.04 0.71
C GLY A 322 34.09 9.01 1.67
N GLU A 323 32.77 8.81 1.64
CA GLU A 323 32.10 7.78 2.42
C GLU A 323 31.74 6.58 1.53
N GLU A 324 32.56 5.53 1.54
CA GLU A 324 32.38 4.34 0.70
C GLU A 324 31.11 3.54 1.00
N HIS A 325 30.61 3.63 2.24
CA HIS A 325 29.51 2.79 2.73
C HIS A 325 28.17 3.52 2.85
N VAL A 326 28.00 4.66 2.18
CA VAL A 326 26.74 5.41 2.16
C VAL A 326 25.59 4.52 1.67
N ILE A 327 25.82 3.76 0.59
CA ILE A 327 24.94 2.68 0.15
C ILE A 327 25.70 1.36 0.23
N ARG A 328 25.17 0.40 0.99
CA ARG A 328 25.71 -0.96 1.14
C ARG A 328 24.59 -1.96 0.94
N ASN A 329 24.79 -2.92 0.02
CA ASN A 329 23.79 -3.95 -0.30
C ASN A 329 22.41 -3.38 -0.66
N GLY A 330 22.37 -2.27 -1.43
CA GLY A 330 21.12 -1.61 -1.82
C GLY A 330 20.42 -0.83 -0.69
N ARG A 331 21.08 -0.58 0.46
CA ARG A 331 20.51 0.07 1.63
C ARG A 331 21.37 1.23 2.15
N VAL A 332 20.76 2.26 2.66
CA VAL A 332 21.43 3.40 3.31
C VAL A 332 22.18 2.91 4.54
N LEU A 333 23.49 3.10 4.57
CA LEU A 333 24.41 2.62 5.62
C LEU A 333 24.24 1.12 5.93
N GLY A 334 23.72 0.33 4.96
CA GLY A 334 23.45 -1.09 5.09
C GLY A 334 22.20 -1.45 5.90
N GLY A 335 21.37 -0.48 6.28
CA GLY A 335 20.19 -0.69 7.13
C GLY A 335 18.87 -0.38 6.44
N LEU A 336 18.62 0.86 6.09
CA LEU A 336 17.35 1.34 5.55
C LEU A 336 17.26 1.16 4.04
N GLU A 337 16.17 0.59 3.54
CA GLU A 337 15.96 0.36 2.10
C GLU A 337 15.68 1.65 1.33
N PRO A 338 14.66 2.46 1.68
CA PRO A 338 14.40 3.70 0.99
C PRO A 338 15.53 4.73 1.26
N THR A 339 15.93 5.44 0.21
CA THR A 339 16.92 6.54 0.29
C THR A 339 16.26 7.86 0.66
N ARG A 340 14.93 7.90 0.64
CA ARG A 340 14.10 9.03 1.04
C ARG A 340 12.94 8.53 1.90
N ALA A 341 12.69 9.21 3.02
CA ALA A 341 11.59 8.89 3.94
C ALA A 341 11.30 10.07 4.88
N PHE A 342 10.10 10.12 5.42
CA PHE A 342 9.75 10.92 6.59
C PHE A 342 10.18 10.22 7.87
N GLY A 343 10.42 11.00 8.93
CA GLY A 343 10.88 10.44 10.19
C GLY A 343 12.29 9.92 10.09
N ASP A 344 12.53 8.67 10.46
CA ASP A 344 13.85 8.02 10.41
C ASP A 344 14.98 8.88 10.99
N ALA A 345 14.69 9.57 12.06
CA ALA A 345 15.58 10.59 12.65
C ALA A 345 16.96 10.08 13.02
N SER A 346 17.09 8.76 13.23
CA SER A 346 18.40 8.13 13.46
C SER A 346 19.36 8.26 12.26
N TYR A 347 18.85 8.50 11.06
CA TYR A 347 19.61 8.80 9.83
C TYR A 347 19.75 10.30 9.55
N LYS A 348 19.06 11.17 10.32
CA LYS A 348 19.00 12.62 10.09
C LYS A 348 19.66 13.43 11.18
N TRP A 349 19.55 13.02 12.45
CA TRP A 349 20.16 13.73 13.58
C TRP A 349 21.69 13.62 13.57
N THR A 350 22.33 14.67 14.06
CA THR A 350 23.76 14.59 14.45
C THR A 350 23.93 13.63 15.63
N ARG A 351 25.14 13.10 15.81
CA ARG A 351 25.45 12.20 16.92
C ARG A 351 25.16 12.84 18.27
N ASP A 352 25.51 14.12 18.44
CA ASP A 352 25.25 14.86 19.71
C ASP A 352 23.74 14.88 20.05
N VAL A 353 22.89 15.23 19.10
CA VAL A 353 21.43 15.25 19.30
C VAL A 353 20.91 13.85 19.64
N SER A 354 21.34 12.84 18.90
CA SER A 354 20.93 11.46 19.12
C SER A 354 21.33 10.92 20.48
N ASP A 355 22.59 11.16 20.90
CA ASP A 355 23.12 10.69 22.18
C ASP A 355 22.43 11.42 23.36
N ARG A 356 22.16 12.72 23.26
CA ARG A 356 21.40 13.47 24.25
C ARG A 356 19.97 12.96 24.42
N LEU A 357 19.26 12.74 23.32
CA LEU A 357 17.90 12.20 23.36
C LEU A 357 17.88 10.78 23.92
N LYS A 358 18.80 9.92 23.48
CA LYS A 358 18.91 8.54 23.96
C LYS A 358 19.24 8.45 25.44
N SER A 359 20.15 9.28 25.94
CA SER A 359 20.57 9.25 27.37
C SER A 359 19.49 9.77 28.30
N SER A 360 18.72 10.76 27.88
CA SER A 360 17.76 11.47 28.74
C SER A 360 16.31 10.97 28.57
N PHE A 361 15.95 10.45 27.38
CA PHE A 361 14.58 10.08 27.03
C PHE A 361 14.50 8.74 26.35
N PHE A 362 14.39 8.78 25.00
CA PHE A 362 14.27 7.63 24.10
C PHE A 362 15.11 7.88 22.86
N GLY A 363 15.65 6.84 22.26
CA GLY A 363 16.39 6.97 21.03
C GLY A 363 16.91 5.63 20.56
N ARG A 364 17.14 5.55 19.27
CA ARG A 364 17.82 4.42 18.63
C ARG A 364 19.31 4.67 18.60
N SER A 365 20.11 3.62 18.63
CA SER A 365 21.54 3.73 18.37
C SER A 365 21.74 4.01 16.88
N GLN A 366 22.55 5.03 16.59
CA GLN A 366 22.93 5.32 15.22
C GLN A 366 23.92 4.29 14.68
N SER A 367 23.94 4.12 13.36
CA SER A 367 24.94 3.30 12.70
C SER A 367 26.36 3.81 12.99
N PRO A 368 27.34 2.92 13.28
CA PRO A 368 28.74 3.34 13.41
C PRO A 368 29.32 3.90 12.11
N LEU A 369 28.68 3.63 10.96
CA LEU A 369 29.06 4.14 9.65
C LEU A 369 28.67 5.61 9.43
N MET A 370 27.78 6.17 10.27
CA MET A 370 27.30 7.54 10.14
C MET A 370 28.39 8.58 10.46
N ARG A 371 28.64 9.51 9.53
CA ARG A 371 29.65 10.57 9.66
C ARG A 371 29.07 11.96 9.40
N THR A 372 28.34 12.13 8.29
CA THR A 372 27.83 13.43 7.79
C THR A 372 26.30 13.42 7.59
N PRO A 373 25.47 13.25 8.67
CA PRO A 373 24.02 13.30 8.52
C PRO A 373 23.55 14.69 8.01
N PRO A 374 22.39 14.76 7.31
CA PRO A 374 21.39 13.70 7.09
C PRO A 374 21.72 12.80 5.90
N TYR A 375 21.45 11.48 6.03
CA TYR A 375 21.57 10.51 4.94
C TYR A 375 20.24 10.26 4.23
N VAL A 376 19.13 10.58 4.85
CA VAL A 376 17.77 10.39 4.33
C VAL A 376 17.06 11.73 4.30
N THR A 377 16.30 11.99 3.25
CA THR A 377 15.51 13.21 3.08
C THR A 377 14.05 12.87 2.82
N ALA A 378 13.14 13.74 3.25
CA ALA A 378 11.73 13.66 2.88
C ALA A 378 11.42 14.44 1.59
N GLU A 379 12.38 15.13 0.98
CA GLU A 379 12.15 15.87 -0.27
C GLU A 379 11.71 14.92 -1.38
N PRO A 380 10.50 15.11 -1.97
CA PRO A 380 9.99 14.22 -2.99
C PRO A 380 10.60 14.51 -4.36
N VAL A 381 10.61 13.49 -5.22
CA VAL A 381 10.66 13.69 -6.67
C VAL A 381 9.23 13.90 -7.16
N VAL A 382 9.01 14.97 -7.92
CA VAL A 382 7.68 15.32 -8.43
C VAL A 382 7.64 15.13 -9.94
N THR A 383 6.67 14.37 -10.42
CA THR A 383 6.37 14.22 -11.85
C THR A 383 5.05 14.90 -12.18
N THR A 384 4.90 15.37 -13.42
CA THR A 384 3.67 16.00 -13.90
C THR A 384 3.18 15.32 -15.16
N THR A 385 1.92 14.91 -15.18
CA THR A 385 1.29 14.23 -16.31
C THR A 385 -0.07 14.84 -16.59
N LYS A 386 -0.39 15.05 -17.86
CA LYS A 386 -1.74 15.45 -18.29
C LYS A 386 -2.65 14.23 -18.28
N ILE A 387 -3.74 14.32 -17.56
CA ILE A 387 -4.78 13.31 -17.54
C ILE A 387 -5.78 13.57 -18.67
N GLU A 388 -6.25 12.50 -19.28
CA GLU A 388 -7.25 12.49 -20.36
C GLU A 388 -8.52 11.78 -19.87
N PRO A 389 -9.39 12.48 -19.11
CA PRO A 389 -10.59 11.87 -18.54
C PRO A 389 -11.53 11.30 -19.60
N GLU A 390 -11.53 11.88 -20.80
CA GLU A 390 -12.30 11.44 -21.98
C GLU A 390 -11.88 10.06 -22.49
N ASN A 391 -10.63 9.65 -22.25
CA ASN A 391 -10.08 8.35 -22.64
C ASN A 391 -10.19 7.31 -21.53
N GLY A 392 -10.70 7.71 -20.35
CA GLY A 392 -10.89 6.82 -19.21
C GLY A 392 -9.59 6.43 -18.54
N ASP A 393 -8.63 7.36 -18.47
CA ASP A 393 -7.39 7.18 -17.69
C ASP A 393 -7.70 6.74 -16.27
N PHE A 394 -6.83 5.93 -15.69
CA PHE A 394 -6.84 5.63 -14.26
C PHE A 394 -5.40 5.56 -13.73
N ILE A 395 -5.25 5.73 -12.42
CA ILE A 395 -3.96 5.52 -11.74
C ILE A 395 -4.11 4.45 -10.66
N VAL A 396 -3.06 3.66 -10.51
CA VAL A 396 -2.86 2.74 -9.39
C VAL A 396 -1.76 3.32 -8.53
N MET A 397 -2.05 3.58 -7.26
CA MET A 397 -1.09 4.01 -6.25
C MET A 397 -1.04 2.94 -5.16
N ALA A 398 0.15 2.48 -4.81
CA ALA A 398 0.28 1.44 -3.78
C ALA A 398 1.63 1.50 -3.07
N THR A 399 1.65 0.97 -1.84
CA THR A 399 2.86 0.64 -1.10
C THR A 399 3.60 -0.52 -1.75
N ASP A 400 4.86 -0.74 -1.39
CA ASP A 400 5.72 -1.76 -2.02
C ASP A 400 5.17 -3.19 -1.89
N GLY A 401 4.34 -3.45 -0.87
CA GLY A 401 3.66 -4.73 -0.68
C GLY A 401 2.87 -5.20 -1.92
N LEU A 402 2.33 -4.30 -2.74
CA LEU A 402 1.73 -4.66 -4.03
C LEU A 402 2.79 -4.91 -5.10
N TRP A 403 3.79 -4.04 -5.20
CA TRP A 403 4.79 -4.04 -6.26
C TRP A 403 5.82 -5.17 -6.11
N GLU A 404 5.94 -5.75 -4.92
CA GLU A 404 6.64 -7.02 -4.70
C GLU A 404 5.95 -8.23 -5.37
N MET A 405 4.65 -8.11 -5.71
CA MET A 405 3.78 -9.19 -6.21
C MET A 405 3.40 -9.05 -7.68
N LEU A 406 3.22 -7.82 -8.17
CA LEU A 406 2.72 -7.51 -9.53
C LEU A 406 3.66 -6.56 -10.25
N THR A 407 3.79 -6.74 -11.56
CA THR A 407 4.43 -5.74 -12.44
C THR A 407 3.47 -4.57 -12.72
N ASN A 408 4.00 -3.47 -13.25
CA ASN A 408 3.18 -2.33 -13.68
C ASN A 408 2.13 -2.75 -14.71
N GLU A 409 2.54 -3.58 -15.69
CA GLU A 409 1.68 -4.08 -16.76
C GLU A 409 0.60 -5.02 -16.23
N GLU A 410 0.95 -5.88 -15.26
CA GLU A 410 -0.02 -6.77 -14.62
C GLU A 410 -1.06 -5.97 -13.84
N ALA A 411 -0.64 -4.99 -13.05
CA ALA A 411 -1.56 -4.14 -12.28
C ALA A 411 -2.51 -3.36 -13.21
N VAL A 412 -1.98 -2.71 -14.25
CA VAL A 412 -2.79 -1.97 -15.23
C VAL A 412 -3.69 -2.91 -16.04
N GLY A 413 -3.16 -4.04 -16.49
CA GLY A 413 -3.94 -5.04 -17.24
C GLY A 413 -5.08 -5.64 -16.42
N LEU A 414 -4.87 -5.88 -15.13
CA LEU A 414 -5.89 -6.36 -14.20
C LEU A 414 -7.01 -5.33 -14.00
N VAL A 415 -6.68 -4.05 -13.79
CA VAL A 415 -7.69 -2.99 -13.70
C VAL A 415 -8.44 -2.87 -15.02
N GLY A 416 -7.75 -2.93 -16.16
CA GLY A 416 -8.36 -2.93 -17.49
C GLY A 416 -9.36 -4.07 -17.68
N LYS A 417 -8.98 -5.30 -17.32
CA LYS A 417 -9.86 -6.47 -17.35
C LYS A 417 -11.06 -6.34 -16.41
N TRP A 418 -10.84 -5.74 -15.25
CA TRP A 418 -11.89 -5.44 -14.28
C TRP A 418 -12.91 -4.44 -14.86
N ILE A 419 -12.46 -3.32 -15.47
CA ILE A 419 -13.33 -2.33 -16.14
C ILE A 419 -14.19 -3.00 -17.20
N GLU A 420 -13.59 -3.81 -18.09
CA GLU A 420 -14.30 -4.53 -19.14
C GLU A 420 -15.38 -5.48 -18.60
N THR A 421 -15.09 -6.13 -17.46
CA THR A 421 -16.03 -7.06 -16.81
C THR A 421 -17.19 -6.31 -16.18
N GLN A 422 -16.92 -5.19 -15.47
CA GLN A 422 -17.97 -4.37 -14.88
C GLN A 422 -18.91 -3.79 -15.96
N ALA A 423 -18.36 -3.30 -17.07
CA ALA A 423 -19.16 -2.77 -18.19
C ALA A 423 -20.10 -3.83 -18.80
N LYS A 424 -19.63 -5.07 -18.96
CA LYS A 424 -20.47 -6.19 -19.45
C LYS A 424 -21.59 -6.54 -18.48
N THR A 425 -21.31 -6.55 -17.18
CA THR A 425 -22.31 -6.87 -16.13
C THR A 425 -23.40 -5.80 -16.08
N ALA A 426 -23.03 -4.53 -16.15
CA ALA A 426 -23.97 -3.41 -16.17
C ALA A 426 -24.90 -3.45 -17.39
N SER A 427 -24.38 -3.83 -18.56
CA SER A 427 -25.16 -3.96 -19.80
C SER A 427 -26.18 -5.10 -19.75
N ALA A 428 -25.91 -6.16 -18.97
CA ALA A 428 -26.76 -7.36 -18.88
C ALA A 428 -27.87 -7.26 -17.82
N GLY A 429 -27.71 -6.41 -16.79
CA GLY A 429 -28.54 -6.44 -15.57
C GLY A 429 -29.45 -5.23 -15.31
N SER A 430 -29.38 -4.16 -16.08
CA SER A 430 -30.02 -2.89 -15.74
C SER A 430 -31.50 -2.83 -16.12
N LYS A 431 -32.40 -2.98 -15.11
CA LYS A 431 -33.79 -2.52 -15.16
C LYS A 431 -33.95 -1.00 -14.87
N SER A 432 -32.99 -0.37 -14.21
CA SER A 432 -32.81 1.07 -14.04
C SER A 432 -31.61 1.49 -14.90
N GLY A 433 -31.76 2.41 -15.83
CA GLY A 433 -30.76 2.76 -16.85
C GLY A 433 -29.30 2.81 -16.37
N PRO A 434 -28.31 2.72 -17.29
CA PRO A 434 -26.91 2.63 -16.92
C PRO A 434 -26.45 3.84 -16.12
N SER A 435 -25.66 3.62 -15.05
CA SER A 435 -25.05 4.68 -14.24
C SER A 435 -24.10 5.54 -15.09
N VAL A 436 -23.72 6.71 -14.59
CA VAL A 436 -22.74 7.60 -15.26
C VAL A 436 -21.44 6.86 -15.54
N MET A 437 -21.02 5.99 -14.62
CA MET A 437 -19.85 5.13 -14.79
C MET A 437 -20.04 4.07 -15.85
N ASP A 438 -21.21 3.44 -15.90
CA ASP A 438 -21.52 2.42 -16.91
C ASP A 438 -21.50 3.02 -18.32
N LYS A 439 -21.97 4.26 -18.49
CA LYS A 439 -21.93 5.00 -19.76
C LYS A 439 -20.50 5.39 -20.15
N ALA A 440 -19.68 5.80 -19.19
CA ALA A 440 -18.27 6.11 -19.42
C ALA A 440 -17.49 4.85 -19.83
N TRP A 441 -17.76 3.72 -19.18
CA TRP A 441 -17.10 2.44 -19.46
C TRP A 441 -17.68 1.66 -20.64
N ALA A 442 -18.95 1.86 -20.98
CA ALA A 442 -19.55 1.25 -22.18
C ALA A 442 -18.86 1.71 -23.48
N LYS A 443 -18.41 2.96 -23.56
CA LYS A 443 -17.55 3.43 -24.65
C LYS A 443 -16.20 2.72 -24.72
N VAL A 444 -15.80 2.11 -23.61
CA VAL A 444 -14.53 1.46 -23.39
C VAL A 444 -14.55 -0.04 -23.76
N SER A 445 -15.72 -0.71 -23.73
CA SER A 445 -15.83 -2.18 -23.77
C SER A 445 -16.10 -2.83 -25.14
N ASP A 446 -16.12 -2.08 -26.24
CA ASP A 446 -16.69 -2.54 -27.53
C ASP A 446 -15.80 -3.52 -28.35
N ARG A 447 -14.84 -4.23 -27.72
CA ARG A 447 -13.96 -5.20 -28.42
C ARG A 447 -13.87 -6.55 -27.72
N LYS A 448 -13.76 -7.62 -28.54
CA LYS A 448 -13.61 -9.02 -28.09
C LYS A 448 -12.33 -9.20 -27.27
N SER A 449 -12.49 -9.64 -26.02
CA SER A 449 -11.40 -10.02 -25.12
C SER A 449 -10.62 -11.22 -25.71
N THR A 450 -9.34 -11.04 -25.94
CA THR A 450 -8.36 -12.13 -26.11
C THR A 450 -8.00 -12.65 -24.72
N GLY A 451 -7.76 -13.97 -24.58
CA GLY A 451 -7.66 -14.66 -23.29
C GLY A 451 -6.58 -14.23 -22.27
N GLY A 452 -5.81 -13.16 -22.54
CA GLY A 452 -4.80 -12.57 -21.64
C GLY A 452 -5.23 -11.25 -21.00
N LEU A 453 -4.31 -10.57 -20.33
CA LEU A 453 -4.51 -9.20 -19.84
C LEU A 453 -4.56 -8.23 -21.03
N PRO A 454 -5.47 -7.24 -21.05
CA PRO A 454 -5.62 -6.28 -22.15
C PRO A 454 -4.57 -5.15 -22.06
N VAL A 455 -3.28 -5.50 -21.99
CA VAL A 455 -2.17 -4.55 -21.82
C VAL A 455 -1.13 -4.75 -22.93
N GLU A 456 -0.43 -3.70 -23.29
CA GLU A 456 0.71 -3.69 -24.19
C GLU A 456 1.84 -2.82 -23.63
N ALA A 457 3.06 -3.04 -24.09
CA ALA A 457 4.22 -2.25 -23.65
C ALA A 457 4.04 -0.76 -24.00
N ALA A 458 4.49 0.13 -23.11
CA ALA A 458 4.49 1.55 -23.39
C ALA A 458 5.40 1.88 -24.59
N PRO A 459 4.98 2.81 -25.49
CA PRO A 459 5.72 3.12 -26.71
C PRO A 459 7.12 3.69 -26.47
N ASP A 460 7.34 4.32 -25.34
CA ASP A 460 8.58 5.01 -24.95
C ASP A 460 9.62 4.11 -24.27
N GLY A 461 9.31 2.81 -24.10
CA GLY A 461 10.20 1.87 -23.43
C GLY A 461 10.46 2.22 -21.96
N SER A 462 9.53 2.94 -21.31
CA SER A 462 9.62 3.35 -19.91
C SER A 462 9.56 2.20 -18.91
N THR A 463 9.23 1.00 -19.38
CA THR A 463 9.23 -0.22 -18.58
C THR A 463 10.67 -0.68 -18.28
N GLY A 464 11.00 -0.82 -17.02
CA GLY A 464 12.26 -1.42 -16.55
C GLY A 464 13.47 -0.50 -16.49
N LYS A 465 13.31 0.84 -16.49
CA LYS A 465 14.42 1.77 -16.26
C LYS A 465 14.58 2.11 -14.78
N ASN A 466 15.80 1.92 -14.28
CA ASN A 466 16.32 2.42 -13.00
C ASN A 466 15.39 2.26 -11.77
N GLY A 467 15.48 1.13 -11.09
CA GLY A 467 14.86 0.93 -9.78
C GLY A 467 13.60 0.07 -9.76
N GLU A 468 12.97 -0.21 -10.90
CA GLU A 468 11.86 -1.15 -10.94
C GLU A 468 12.36 -2.57 -10.63
N ARG A 469 11.91 -3.12 -9.52
CA ARG A 469 12.20 -4.51 -9.16
C ARG A 469 11.30 -5.44 -9.95
N THR A 470 11.88 -6.49 -10.52
CA THR A 470 11.10 -7.69 -10.86
C THR A 470 10.40 -8.16 -9.59
N PRO A 471 9.10 -8.48 -9.62
CA PRO A 471 8.36 -8.89 -8.43
C PRO A 471 9.07 -10.01 -7.68
N ILE A 472 9.58 -9.70 -6.51
CA ILE A 472 10.47 -10.61 -5.74
C ILE A 472 9.70 -11.85 -5.31
N ARG A 473 8.43 -11.67 -4.96
CA ARG A 473 7.58 -12.75 -4.44
C ARG A 473 7.21 -13.76 -5.52
N LEU A 474 7.05 -13.35 -6.77
CA LEU A 474 6.82 -14.29 -7.87
C LEU A 474 7.96 -15.29 -7.98
N GLN A 475 9.21 -14.82 -7.89
CA GLN A 475 10.38 -15.69 -7.91
C GLN A 475 10.43 -16.60 -6.67
N GLN A 476 10.16 -16.07 -5.50
CA GLN A 476 10.14 -16.82 -4.25
C GLN A 476 9.07 -17.93 -4.23
N TRP A 477 7.91 -17.67 -4.86
CA TRP A 477 6.80 -18.63 -4.90
C TRP A 477 6.82 -19.54 -6.11
N GLY A 478 7.82 -19.43 -6.99
CA GLY A 478 7.95 -20.24 -8.18
C GLY A 478 6.85 -20.01 -9.21
N ILE A 479 6.25 -18.84 -9.20
CA ILE A 479 5.19 -18.46 -10.16
C ILE A 479 5.88 -18.01 -11.44
N SER A 480 5.47 -18.60 -12.58
CA SER A 480 5.93 -18.16 -13.89
C SER A 480 5.31 -16.80 -14.24
N PRO A 481 6.11 -15.79 -14.65
CA PRO A 481 5.58 -14.51 -15.13
C PRO A 481 4.61 -14.67 -16.32
N ASP A 482 4.78 -15.72 -17.12
CA ASP A 482 3.98 -15.96 -18.32
C ASP A 482 2.64 -16.67 -18.04
N ASP A 483 2.35 -17.05 -16.79
CA ASP A 483 1.09 -17.70 -16.43
C ASP A 483 -0.05 -16.68 -16.31
N SER A 484 -0.64 -16.33 -17.46
CA SER A 484 -1.82 -15.44 -17.53
C SER A 484 -3.10 -16.04 -16.94
N ASN A 485 -3.14 -17.37 -16.70
CA ASN A 485 -4.31 -18.05 -16.14
C ASN A 485 -4.43 -17.89 -14.63
N ARG A 486 -3.40 -17.37 -13.98
CA ARG A 486 -3.39 -17.10 -12.53
C ARG A 486 -4.36 -15.98 -12.10
N PHE A 487 -4.89 -15.17 -13.02
CA PHE A 487 -5.70 -14.00 -12.70
C PHE A 487 -7.21 -14.24 -12.77
N VAL A 488 -7.93 -13.64 -11.81
CA VAL A 488 -9.39 -13.76 -11.68
C VAL A 488 -10.04 -12.40 -11.45
N VAL A 489 -11.27 -12.21 -11.95
CA VAL A 489 -12.09 -11.02 -11.63
C VAL A 489 -13.28 -11.47 -10.80
N LYS A 490 -13.25 -11.18 -9.49
CA LYS A 490 -14.31 -11.54 -8.52
C LYS A 490 -14.79 -10.33 -7.73
N ASP A 491 -13.91 -9.36 -7.46
CA ASP A 491 -14.17 -8.29 -6.51
C ASP A 491 -14.85 -7.09 -7.18
N LYS A 492 -15.72 -6.41 -6.43
CA LYS A 492 -16.41 -5.18 -6.86
C LYS A 492 -15.56 -3.92 -6.68
N ASN A 493 -14.58 -3.98 -5.78
CA ASN A 493 -13.59 -2.96 -5.52
C ASN A 493 -12.33 -3.28 -6.34
N ALA A 494 -11.85 -2.31 -7.13
CA ALA A 494 -10.71 -2.52 -8.03
C ALA A 494 -9.38 -2.67 -7.25
N ALA A 495 -9.24 -2.02 -6.11
CA ALA A 495 -8.06 -2.18 -5.27
C ALA A 495 -8.02 -3.57 -4.61
N THR A 496 -9.16 -4.05 -4.09
CA THR A 496 -9.30 -5.43 -3.57
C THR A 496 -9.04 -6.46 -4.67
N HIS A 497 -9.50 -6.19 -5.90
CA HIS A 497 -9.21 -7.03 -7.07
C HIS A 497 -7.70 -7.17 -7.32
N LEU A 498 -6.93 -6.08 -7.22
CA LEU A 498 -5.47 -6.13 -7.35
C LEU A 498 -4.85 -6.95 -6.22
N VAL A 499 -5.23 -6.70 -4.96
CA VAL A 499 -4.69 -7.43 -3.80
C VAL A 499 -4.98 -8.92 -3.88
N ARG A 500 -6.21 -9.35 -4.26
CA ARG A 500 -6.51 -10.77 -4.47
C ARG A 500 -5.58 -11.41 -5.49
N ASN A 501 -5.36 -10.74 -6.62
CA ASN A 501 -4.51 -11.27 -7.68
C ASN A 501 -3.02 -11.27 -7.31
N ALA A 502 -2.58 -10.32 -6.51
CA ALA A 502 -1.25 -10.29 -5.90
C ALA A 502 -1.01 -11.49 -4.97
N LEU A 503 -2.03 -11.90 -4.22
CA LEU A 503 -1.94 -13.00 -3.24
C LEU A 503 -2.15 -14.40 -3.84
N GLY A 504 -2.48 -14.53 -5.13
CA GLY A 504 -2.63 -15.85 -5.75
C GLY A 504 -3.75 -15.95 -6.80
N GLY A 505 -4.67 -14.99 -6.86
CA GLY A 505 -5.70 -14.90 -7.89
C GLY A 505 -6.63 -16.10 -7.95
N THR A 506 -6.46 -16.98 -8.97
CA THR A 506 -7.25 -18.21 -9.13
C THR A 506 -6.85 -19.30 -8.13
N ASN A 507 -5.67 -19.24 -7.54
CA ASN A 507 -5.23 -20.17 -6.51
C ASN A 507 -5.83 -19.78 -5.14
N GLU A 508 -7.07 -20.20 -4.89
CA GLU A 508 -7.81 -19.89 -3.66
C GLU A 508 -7.13 -20.45 -2.41
N GLU A 509 -6.43 -21.58 -2.53
CA GLU A 509 -5.68 -22.17 -1.43
C GLU A 509 -4.52 -21.25 -1.00
N GLN A 510 -3.76 -20.70 -1.95
CA GLN A 510 -2.70 -19.75 -1.68
C GLN A 510 -3.23 -18.46 -1.05
N VAL A 511 -4.31 -17.90 -1.60
CA VAL A 511 -4.96 -16.70 -1.06
C VAL A 511 -5.40 -16.96 0.40
N SER A 512 -6.07 -18.08 0.65
CA SER A 512 -6.52 -18.47 1.99
C SER A 512 -5.35 -18.68 2.96
N ALA A 513 -4.29 -19.35 2.53
CA ALA A 513 -3.09 -19.59 3.34
C ALA A 513 -2.41 -18.28 3.76
N LEU A 514 -2.17 -17.36 2.80
CA LEU A 514 -1.52 -16.07 3.07
C LEU A 514 -2.36 -15.17 3.98
N LEU A 515 -3.68 -15.24 3.89
CA LEU A 515 -4.60 -14.49 4.75
C LEU A 515 -4.80 -15.14 6.13
N THR A 516 -4.52 -16.42 6.27
CA THR A 516 -4.55 -17.12 7.57
C THR A 516 -3.36 -16.75 8.45
N LEU A 517 -2.22 -16.38 7.84
CA LEU A 517 -1.01 -16.06 8.59
C LEU A 517 -1.21 -14.86 9.51
N PRO A 518 -1.02 -15.00 10.84
CA PRO A 518 -1.04 -13.87 11.76
C PRO A 518 0.32 -13.17 11.80
N ALA A 519 0.34 -11.91 12.24
CA ALA A 519 1.58 -11.24 12.61
C ALA A 519 2.28 -12.00 13.76
N PRO A 520 3.60 -12.06 13.81
CA PRO A 520 4.57 -11.52 12.84
C PRO A 520 4.91 -12.50 11.70
N PHE A 521 4.26 -13.68 11.62
CA PHE A 521 4.58 -14.69 10.59
C PHE A 521 4.22 -14.23 9.18
N SER A 522 3.12 -13.46 9.03
CA SER A 522 2.69 -12.85 7.77
C SER A 522 3.79 -12.07 7.08
N ARG A 523 4.62 -11.34 7.84
CA ARG A 523 5.68 -10.47 7.33
C ARG A 523 6.78 -11.20 6.54
N ARG A 524 6.93 -12.50 6.74
CA ARG A 524 7.85 -13.33 5.95
C ARG A 524 7.38 -13.57 4.52
N TYR A 525 6.08 -13.47 4.28
CA TYR A 525 5.44 -13.87 3.03
C TYR A 525 4.80 -12.70 2.27
N ARG A 526 4.42 -11.65 2.95
CA ARG A 526 3.88 -10.42 2.38
C ARG A 526 4.12 -9.25 3.30
N ASP A 527 4.15 -8.05 2.74
CA ASP A 527 4.13 -6.80 3.50
C ASP A 527 2.72 -6.34 3.83
N ASP A 528 2.57 -5.22 4.54
CA ASP A 528 1.35 -4.44 4.55
C ASP A 528 1.03 -4.04 3.11
N LEU A 529 -0.24 -4.03 2.74
CA LEU A 529 -0.69 -3.62 1.42
C LEU A 529 -1.71 -2.49 1.55
N THR A 530 -1.38 -1.34 1.01
CA THR A 530 -2.30 -0.22 0.84
C THR A 530 -2.37 0.12 -0.64
N VAL A 531 -3.55 -0.01 -1.24
CA VAL A 531 -3.76 0.17 -2.68
C VAL A 531 -4.91 1.13 -2.91
N GLN A 532 -4.68 2.13 -3.77
CA GLN A 532 -5.69 3.06 -4.29
C GLN A 532 -5.78 2.96 -5.80
N VAL A 533 -6.99 2.93 -6.35
CA VAL A 533 -7.25 3.02 -7.79
C VAL A 533 -8.18 4.18 -8.05
N ILE A 534 -7.71 5.20 -8.76
CA ILE A 534 -8.47 6.42 -9.06
C ILE A 534 -8.84 6.42 -10.53
N PHE A 535 -10.12 6.55 -10.84
CA PHE A 535 -10.68 6.52 -12.19
C PHE A 535 -11.04 7.94 -12.65
N PHE A 536 -10.46 8.35 -13.77
CA PHE A 536 -10.77 9.63 -14.39
C PHE A 536 -11.86 9.47 -15.46
N GLY A 537 -12.67 10.51 -15.63
CA GLY A 537 -13.74 10.51 -16.62
C GLY A 537 -14.61 11.75 -16.49
N ASN A 538 -15.37 12.05 -17.55
CA ASN A 538 -16.34 13.14 -17.57
C ASN A 538 -17.69 12.61 -17.13
N GLY A 539 -18.10 12.89 -15.88
CA GLY A 539 -19.46 12.65 -15.40
C GLY A 539 -20.44 13.60 -16.05
N ASN A 540 -21.67 13.15 -16.31
CA ASN A 540 -22.73 14.03 -16.79
C ASN A 540 -23.08 15.03 -15.66
N SER A 541 -22.93 16.31 -15.93
CA SER A 541 -23.23 17.43 -14.99
C SER A 541 -24.72 17.61 -14.67
N SER A 542 -25.62 16.73 -15.12
CA SER A 542 -27.07 16.89 -14.98
C SER A 542 -27.68 16.24 -13.74
N GLU A 543 -26.93 15.45 -12.97
CA GLU A 543 -27.42 14.85 -11.72
C GLU A 543 -26.63 15.43 -10.54
N ALA A 544 -27.35 15.95 -9.56
CA ALA A 544 -26.94 16.55 -8.28
C ALA A 544 -25.43 16.85 -8.12
N VAL A 545 -25.06 18.07 -8.41
CA VAL A 545 -23.71 18.61 -8.23
C VAL A 545 -23.36 18.59 -6.76
N GLY A 546 -22.26 17.88 -6.40
CA GLY A 546 -21.53 18.20 -5.19
C GLY A 546 -21.11 17.08 -4.26
N ASP A 547 -21.59 15.84 -4.39
CA ASP A 547 -21.39 14.85 -3.35
C ASP A 547 -20.39 13.74 -3.71
N VAL A 548 -19.54 13.40 -2.72
CA VAL A 548 -18.81 12.14 -2.66
C VAL A 548 -19.76 11.11 -2.08
N VAL A 549 -20.04 10.06 -2.84
CA VAL A 549 -21.03 9.03 -2.48
C VAL A 549 -20.32 7.70 -2.23
N VAL A 550 -20.60 7.08 -1.09
CA VAL A 550 -20.09 5.75 -0.77
C VAL A 550 -20.73 4.70 -1.68
N ASN A 551 -19.91 3.93 -2.38
CA ASN A 551 -20.36 2.76 -3.14
C ASN A 551 -20.43 1.54 -2.21
N GLN A 552 -21.63 1.27 -1.70
CA GLN A 552 -21.87 0.22 -0.69
C GLN A 552 -21.50 -1.20 -1.16
N GLU A 553 -21.62 -1.51 -2.45
CA GLU A 553 -21.30 -2.85 -2.98
C GLU A 553 -19.80 -3.16 -2.97
N ALA A 554 -18.98 -2.10 -3.01
CA ALA A 554 -17.51 -2.17 -3.05
C ALA A 554 -16.87 -1.60 -1.77
N THR A 555 -17.64 -1.49 -0.68
CA THR A 555 -17.19 -0.97 0.62
C THR A 555 -17.42 -2.03 1.69
N GLY A 556 -16.38 -2.32 2.45
CA GLY A 556 -16.36 -3.33 3.50
C GLY A 556 -16.98 -2.85 4.82
N PRO A 557 -17.26 -3.77 5.76
CA PRO A 557 -17.97 -3.46 6.99
C PRO A 557 -17.22 -2.51 7.93
N ALA A 558 -15.89 -2.52 7.93
CA ALA A 558 -15.10 -1.64 8.79
C ALA A 558 -15.18 -0.16 8.36
N ALA A 559 -15.24 0.10 7.05
CA ALA A 559 -15.38 1.44 6.51
C ALA A 559 -16.76 2.05 6.76
N SER A 560 -17.82 1.23 6.74
CA SER A 560 -19.19 1.69 7.02
C SER A 560 -19.37 2.17 8.47
N ILE A 561 -18.52 1.72 9.40
CA ILE A 561 -18.51 2.18 10.79
C ILE A 561 -17.82 3.55 10.90
N LYS A 562 -16.70 3.76 10.18
CA LYS A 562 -15.97 5.05 10.17
C LYS A 562 -16.80 6.19 9.56
N ALA A 563 -17.62 5.90 8.56
CA ALA A 563 -18.47 6.90 7.90
C ALA A 563 -19.66 7.38 8.78
N LYS A 564 -19.92 6.74 9.93
CA LYS A 564 -20.99 7.10 10.87
C LYS A 564 -20.49 7.86 12.11
N LEU A 565 -19.19 8.04 12.25
CA LEU A 565 -18.55 8.82 13.31
C LEU A 565 -18.02 10.16 12.78
#